data_fd0d8d1c6d207dc7e03fe7eecec42615
#
_entry.id   fd0d8d1c6d207dc7e03fe7eecec42615
#
_cell.length_a   1.000
_cell.length_b   1.000
_cell.length_c   1.000
_cell.angle_alpha   90.00
_cell.angle_beta   90.00
_cell.angle_gamma   90.00
#
_symmetry.space_group_name_H-M   'P 1'
#
loop_
_entity.id
_entity.type
_entity.pdbx_description
1 polymer ?
#
loop_
_entity_poly.entity_id
_entity_poly.type
_entity_poly.pdbx_seq_one_letter_code
_entity_poly.pdbx_strand_id
1 'polypeptide(L)'
;MTVLFKPNRPVVQALTALKAMSLIAFRWAAAAMLLALLAVPRLAAAGGDHGKAAPAAAGTTLPRVSSSSDLFELVGIAQGEKLVIYLDRFATNAPVLAAKIEVETGAVKGLAEAQPDGTYHFNNAALARTGSHPVRFTVTAGLDTDLLAGDLVVGDAPRDGAAPAAARPGWQWAGLAAVVVGALAALAAWVRRSRQHKASGRLASFLIAACATVAWTTASMDAHASAGHDHGEAAAVATGNGPRRLPDGSVFLPKISQRQLGVRTVLAELKSLPQTLELGAVVTMDPNAGGRVQPTLAGRLEAGPRGLPQLGQAVRKGEMLAFIRASANPIERGNQLAQTAELKARLQLAEKRALRLAQLEGTVAQKDQDEAKADVTSLQQRLAAVSASLSAGEALTAPVSGVIASAKAVTGQVVEPREVLFEIIDPGRLQVQASAFDAALPANIASASVVTGPVNVALTFVGAGAVLQEGALPLLFRAQGASALPLAVGQSVKVVVQTRQLIQGVGVPAATIVKTPSNQDMVWVHTGPEAFTPRTVRFMALDGSTVSVTDGLKPGDRVVTQGAALLNQVR
;
A
#
# COMPACT_ATOMS: atom_id res chain seq x y z
N MET A 1 20.23 -21.97 -63.52
CA MET A 1 19.15 -22.84 -64.02
C MET A 1 17.96 -22.60 -63.13
N THR A 2 17.15 -21.59 -63.42
CA THR A 2 16.10 -21.02 -62.59
C THR A 2 14.76 -21.52 -63.15
N VAL A 3 14.05 -22.38 -62.39
CA VAL A 3 12.72 -22.85 -62.79
C VAL A 3 11.65 -21.95 -62.15
N LEU A 4 11.00 -21.12 -62.97
CA LEU A 4 9.83 -20.33 -62.64
C LEU A 4 8.59 -21.20 -62.58
N PHE A 5 7.99 -21.34 -61.39
CA PHE A 5 6.65 -21.94 -61.21
C PHE A 5 5.58 -20.85 -61.42
N LYS A 6 4.77 -20.99 -62.47
CA LYS A 6 3.62 -20.14 -62.77
C LYS A 6 2.39 -20.62 -61.98
N PRO A 7 1.74 -19.81 -61.14
CA PRO A 7 0.55 -20.28 -60.41
C PRO A 7 -0.67 -20.36 -61.33
N ASN A 8 -1.43 -21.42 -61.16
CA ASN A 8 -2.60 -21.83 -61.94
C ASN A 8 -3.79 -20.89 -61.67
N ARG A 9 -4.25 -20.12 -62.65
CA ARG A 9 -5.29 -19.08 -62.58
C ARG A 9 -6.69 -19.52 -62.05
N PRO A 10 -7.19 -20.77 -62.18
CA PRO A 10 -8.52 -21.09 -61.71
C PRO A 10 -8.67 -21.26 -60.18
N VAL A 11 -7.58 -21.58 -59.47
CA VAL A 11 -7.62 -21.75 -58.00
C VAL A 11 -7.70 -20.42 -57.26
N VAL A 12 -7.11 -19.37 -57.79
CA VAL A 12 -7.12 -18.02 -57.20
C VAL A 12 -8.49 -17.35 -57.31
N GLN A 13 -9.23 -17.60 -58.41
CA GLN A 13 -10.56 -17.06 -58.61
C GLN A 13 -11.61 -17.75 -57.71
N ALA A 14 -11.47 -19.04 -57.40
CA ALA A 14 -12.35 -19.74 -56.49
C ALA A 14 -12.14 -19.29 -55.03
N LEU A 15 -10.92 -18.98 -54.63
CA LEU A 15 -10.64 -18.49 -53.26
C LEU A 15 -11.11 -17.04 -53.02
N THR A 16 -11.10 -16.19 -54.06
CA THR A 16 -11.63 -14.81 -53.95
C THR A 16 -13.15 -14.79 -53.90
N ALA A 17 -13.82 -15.67 -54.65
CA ALA A 17 -15.30 -15.80 -54.58
C ALA A 17 -15.79 -16.33 -53.22
N LEU A 18 -15.08 -17.28 -52.60
CA LEU A 18 -15.43 -17.78 -51.27
C LEU A 18 -15.22 -16.73 -50.16
N LYS A 19 -14.18 -15.89 -50.25
CA LYS A 19 -13.98 -14.77 -49.31
C LYS A 19 -15.03 -13.65 -49.47
N ALA A 20 -15.49 -13.39 -50.68
CA ALA A 20 -16.53 -12.39 -50.93
C ALA A 20 -17.90 -12.84 -50.35
N MET A 21 -18.26 -14.11 -50.48
CA MET A 21 -19.51 -14.65 -49.94
C MET A 21 -19.50 -14.69 -48.40
N SER A 22 -18.35 -14.95 -47.74
CA SER A 22 -18.28 -14.91 -46.27
C SER A 22 -18.37 -13.49 -45.70
N LEU A 23 -17.82 -12.49 -46.39
CA LEU A 23 -17.94 -11.09 -45.98
C LEU A 23 -19.38 -10.54 -46.12
N ILE A 24 -20.11 -10.95 -47.16
CA ILE A 24 -21.52 -10.55 -47.36
C ILE A 24 -22.41 -11.20 -46.29
N ALA A 25 -22.21 -12.47 -45.95
CA ALA A 25 -22.95 -13.12 -44.89
C ALA A 25 -22.66 -12.50 -43.49
N PHE A 26 -21.42 -12.09 -43.22
CA PHE A 26 -21.05 -11.41 -41.97
C PHE A 26 -21.67 -10.01 -41.87
N ARG A 27 -21.74 -9.26 -42.99
CA ARG A 27 -22.37 -7.93 -43.03
C ARG A 27 -23.88 -8.00 -42.80
N TRP A 28 -24.59 -9.01 -43.34
CA TRP A 28 -26.01 -9.22 -43.10
C TRP A 28 -26.33 -9.71 -41.70
N ALA A 29 -25.46 -10.52 -41.09
CA ALA A 29 -25.58 -10.92 -39.69
C ALA A 29 -25.37 -9.74 -38.73
N ALA A 30 -24.37 -8.89 -39.01
CA ALA A 30 -24.12 -7.68 -38.24
C ALA A 30 -25.24 -6.64 -38.38
N ALA A 31 -25.83 -6.49 -39.57
CA ALA A 31 -26.98 -5.61 -39.83
C ALA A 31 -28.24 -6.11 -39.11
N ALA A 32 -28.47 -7.42 -39.07
CA ALA A 32 -29.61 -8.02 -38.36
C ALA A 32 -29.45 -7.86 -36.83
N MET A 33 -28.21 -7.94 -36.30
CA MET A 33 -27.93 -7.72 -34.89
C MET A 33 -28.07 -6.24 -34.50
N LEU A 34 -27.70 -5.31 -35.40
CA LEU A 34 -27.89 -3.87 -35.19
C LEU A 34 -29.37 -3.48 -35.26
N LEU A 35 -30.15 -4.09 -36.16
CA LEU A 35 -31.60 -3.89 -36.23
C LEU A 35 -32.35 -4.48 -35.03
N ALA A 36 -31.87 -5.59 -34.46
CA ALA A 36 -32.40 -6.16 -33.23
C ALA A 36 -32.12 -5.27 -32.00
N LEU A 37 -30.98 -4.58 -31.96
CA LEU A 37 -30.67 -3.60 -30.92
C LEU A 37 -31.48 -2.30 -31.04
N LEU A 38 -31.91 -1.93 -32.24
CA LEU A 38 -32.75 -0.76 -32.49
C LEU A 38 -34.24 -1.02 -32.28
N ALA A 39 -34.65 -2.31 -32.18
CA ALA A 39 -36.03 -2.74 -31.93
C ALA A 39 -36.39 -2.89 -30.45
N VAL A 40 -35.51 -2.47 -29.53
CA VAL A 40 -35.88 -2.31 -28.11
C VAL A 40 -36.87 -1.13 -28.08
N PRO A 41 -38.16 -1.35 -27.77
CA PRO A 41 -39.10 -0.24 -27.67
C PRO A 41 -38.58 0.67 -26.55
N ARG A 42 -38.17 1.89 -26.93
CA ARG A 42 -38.12 2.99 -26.00
C ARG A 42 -39.53 3.19 -25.51
N LEU A 43 -39.87 2.63 -24.35
CA LEU A 43 -41.04 3.11 -23.63
C LEU A 43 -40.76 4.60 -23.37
N ALA A 44 -41.34 5.43 -24.21
CA ALA A 44 -41.50 6.82 -23.92
C ALA A 44 -42.24 6.87 -22.58
N ALA A 45 -41.53 7.35 -21.56
CA ALA A 45 -42.19 7.78 -20.33
C ALA A 45 -43.12 8.93 -20.72
N ALA A 46 -44.35 8.62 -20.93
CA ALA A 46 -45.41 9.62 -20.94
C ALA A 46 -45.37 10.25 -19.55
N GLY A 47 -45.10 11.56 -19.50
CA GLY A 47 -45.19 12.35 -18.30
C GLY A 47 -46.56 12.19 -17.68
N GLY A 48 -46.61 11.51 -16.56
CA GLY A 48 -47.74 11.43 -15.66
C GLY A 48 -47.25 11.95 -14.32
N ASP A 49 -47.80 13.08 -13.98
CA ASP A 49 -48.02 13.60 -12.64
C ASP A 49 -47.01 13.17 -11.56
N HIS A 50 -46.19 14.12 -11.12
CA HIS A 50 -45.35 14.01 -9.94
C HIS A 50 -46.21 13.77 -8.68
N GLY A 51 -46.76 12.57 -8.58
CA GLY A 51 -47.15 12.02 -7.31
C GLY A 51 -45.90 12.00 -6.45
N LYS A 52 -45.81 12.91 -5.47
CA LYS A 52 -44.80 12.85 -4.39
C LYS A 52 -44.70 11.40 -3.96
N ALA A 53 -43.55 10.77 -4.23
CA ALA A 53 -43.21 9.52 -3.58
C ALA A 53 -43.45 9.75 -2.10
N ALA A 54 -44.39 9.00 -1.52
CA ALA A 54 -44.58 9.04 -0.06
C ALA A 54 -43.23 8.85 0.57
N PRO A 55 -42.81 9.73 1.50
CA PRO A 55 -41.55 9.55 2.19
C PRO A 55 -41.59 8.15 2.79
N ALA A 56 -40.59 7.34 2.50
CA ALA A 56 -40.39 6.05 3.15
C ALA A 56 -40.60 6.29 4.64
N ALA A 57 -41.48 5.51 5.28
CA ALA A 57 -41.89 5.70 6.65
C ALA A 57 -40.58 5.85 7.51
N ALA A 58 -40.34 7.07 7.93
CA ALA A 58 -39.20 7.36 8.80
C ALA A 58 -39.42 6.56 10.07
N GLY A 59 -38.57 5.56 10.32
CA GLY A 59 -38.60 4.84 11.59
C GLY A 59 -38.58 5.87 12.71
N THR A 60 -39.43 5.68 13.73
CA THR A 60 -39.61 6.58 14.86
C THR A 60 -38.28 6.93 15.51
N THR A 61 -37.75 8.11 15.21
CA THR A 61 -36.56 8.64 15.88
C THR A 61 -36.96 9.05 17.30
N LEU A 62 -36.16 8.66 18.30
CA LEU A 62 -36.37 9.16 19.65
C LEU A 62 -36.30 10.70 19.65
N PRO A 63 -37.20 11.38 20.38
CA PRO A 63 -37.17 12.85 20.49
C PRO A 63 -35.82 13.31 21.01
N ARG A 64 -35.27 14.35 20.40
CA ARG A 64 -33.95 14.85 20.76
C ARG A 64 -33.88 16.37 20.69
N VAL A 65 -33.07 16.93 21.55
CA VAL A 65 -32.64 18.32 21.55
C VAL A 65 -31.15 18.37 21.33
N SER A 66 -30.68 19.24 20.47
CA SER A 66 -29.25 19.47 20.27
C SER A 66 -28.95 20.96 20.34
N SER A 67 -27.84 21.28 20.96
CA SER A 67 -27.34 22.66 21.06
C SER A 67 -25.82 22.66 21.08
N SER A 68 -25.22 23.73 20.58
CA SER A 68 -23.77 23.91 20.57
C SER A 68 -23.40 25.35 20.82
N SER A 69 -22.26 25.54 21.46
CA SER A 69 -21.57 26.81 21.67
C SER A 69 -20.11 26.67 21.20
N ASP A 70 -19.30 27.68 21.42
CA ASP A 70 -17.85 27.60 21.14
C ASP A 70 -17.10 26.64 22.07
N LEU A 71 -17.67 26.34 23.26
CA LEU A 71 -17.06 25.49 24.28
C LEU A 71 -17.58 24.05 24.26
N PHE A 72 -18.90 23.90 24.12
CA PHE A 72 -19.59 22.64 24.31
C PHE A 72 -20.57 22.31 23.19
N GLU A 73 -20.76 21.03 22.99
CA GLU A 73 -21.82 20.45 22.16
C GLU A 73 -22.63 19.47 22.99
N LEU A 74 -23.95 19.64 23.01
CA LEU A 74 -24.87 18.86 23.84
C LEU A 74 -25.94 18.21 22.96
N VAL A 75 -26.22 16.93 23.22
CA VAL A 75 -27.37 16.20 22.68
C VAL A 75 -28.14 15.57 23.82
N GLY A 76 -29.40 15.95 23.98
CA GLY A 76 -30.34 15.33 24.90
C GLY A 76 -31.32 14.43 24.16
N ILE A 77 -31.44 13.17 24.54
CA ILE A 77 -32.34 12.17 23.97
C ILE A 77 -33.40 11.81 25.00
N ALA A 78 -34.67 12.08 24.65
CA ALA A 78 -35.77 11.72 25.55
C ALA A 78 -36.16 10.25 25.40
N GLN A 79 -36.23 9.56 26.52
CA GLN A 79 -36.68 8.16 26.68
C GLN A 79 -37.80 8.11 27.70
N GLY A 80 -39.03 8.45 27.27
CA GLY A 80 -40.14 8.67 28.16
C GLY A 80 -39.91 9.89 29.07
N GLU A 81 -39.92 9.72 30.39
CA GLU A 81 -39.69 10.77 31.37
C GLU A 81 -38.20 11.12 31.59
N LYS A 82 -37.30 10.32 31.02
CA LYS A 82 -35.87 10.44 31.20
C LYS A 82 -35.22 11.14 29.99
N LEU A 83 -34.43 12.18 30.23
CA LEU A 83 -33.57 12.83 29.26
C LEU A 83 -32.13 12.34 29.48
N VAL A 84 -31.58 11.62 28.49
CA VAL A 84 -30.17 11.20 28.46
C VAL A 84 -29.37 12.25 27.71
N ILE A 85 -28.44 12.89 28.41
CA ILE A 85 -27.66 14.01 27.91
C ILE A 85 -26.23 13.56 27.63
N TYR A 86 -25.75 13.80 26.43
CA TYR A 86 -24.36 13.70 25.98
C TYR A 86 -23.76 15.08 25.92
N LEU A 87 -22.64 15.29 26.62
CA LEU A 87 -21.91 16.54 26.62
C LEU A 87 -20.49 16.28 26.10
N ASP A 88 -20.08 17.02 25.08
CA ASP A 88 -18.76 16.90 24.49
C ASP A 88 -18.14 18.31 24.32
N ARG A 89 -16.79 18.40 24.24
CA ARG A 89 -16.08 19.62 23.86
C ARG A 89 -16.33 19.91 22.38
N PHE A 90 -16.73 21.14 22.05
CA PHE A 90 -17.07 21.52 20.67
C PHE A 90 -15.90 21.29 19.68
N ALA A 91 -14.71 21.77 20.03
CA ALA A 91 -13.56 21.72 19.13
C ALA A 91 -13.06 20.28 18.89
N THR A 92 -13.09 19.41 19.89
CA THR A 92 -12.41 18.12 19.88
C THR A 92 -13.35 16.91 19.84
N ASN A 93 -14.65 17.12 20.03
CA ASN A 93 -15.64 16.07 20.22
C ASN A 93 -15.24 15.09 21.35
N ALA A 94 -14.50 15.59 22.36
CA ALA A 94 -14.11 14.79 23.51
C ALA A 94 -15.23 14.83 24.57
N PRO A 95 -15.64 13.68 25.13
CA PRO A 95 -16.65 13.63 26.19
C PRO A 95 -16.22 14.44 27.41
N VAL A 96 -17.13 15.20 27.98
CA VAL A 96 -16.94 15.91 29.26
C VAL A 96 -17.56 15.04 30.34
N LEU A 97 -16.73 14.40 31.18
CA LEU A 97 -17.17 13.41 32.17
C LEU A 97 -17.53 14.01 33.52
N ALA A 98 -16.99 15.17 33.82
CA ALA A 98 -17.20 15.84 35.12
C ALA A 98 -17.72 17.25 34.90
N ALA A 99 -19.02 17.38 34.65
CA ALA A 99 -19.69 18.67 34.54
C ALA A 99 -20.91 18.68 35.45
N LYS A 100 -21.26 19.87 35.91
CA LYS A 100 -22.56 20.15 36.54
C LYS A 100 -23.48 20.69 35.45
N ILE A 101 -24.59 20.00 35.16
CA ILE A 101 -25.57 20.42 34.17
C ILE A 101 -26.88 20.71 34.86
N GLU A 102 -27.25 21.96 34.93
CA GLU A 102 -28.57 22.38 35.37
C GLU A 102 -29.52 22.40 34.18
N VAL A 103 -30.63 21.70 34.26
CA VAL A 103 -31.64 21.62 33.19
C VAL A 103 -32.87 22.38 33.64
N GLU A 104 -33.34 23.27 32.77
CA GLU A 104 -34.54 24.06 32.97
C GLU A 104 -35.53 23.82 31.82
N THR A 105 -36.74 23.38 32.12
CA THR A 105 -37.82 23.17 31.14
C THR A 105 -39.14 23.63 31.71
N GLY A 106 -39.73 24.68 31.11
CA GLY A 106 -40.90 25.35 31.66
C GLY A 106 -40.68 25.87 33.09
N ALA A 107 -41.49 25.46 34.06
CA ALA A 107 -41.36 25.83 35.46
C ALA A 107 -40.45 24.87 36.25
N VAL A 108 -39.93 23.80 35.64
CA VAL A 108 -39.11 22.80 36.34
C VAL A 108 -37.64 23.07 36.11
N LYS A 109 -36.89 23.17 37.23
CA LYS A 109 -35.43 23.30 37.22
C LYS A 109 -34.84 22.19 38.10
N GLY A 110 -33.78 21.54 37.60
CA GLY A 110 -33.10 20.48 38.32
C GLY A 110 -31.69 20.21 37.82
N LEU A 111 -30.95 19.39 38.54
CA LEU A 111 -29.59 18.99 38.21
C LEU A 111 -29.62 17.63 37.52
N ALA A 112 -28.89 17.49 36.41
CA ALA A 112 -28.69 16.20 35.78
C ALA A 112 -27.63 15.39 36.53
N GLU A 113 -27.90 14.10 36.76
CA GLU A 113 -27.03 13.18 37.46
C GLU A 113 -26.01 12.57 36.53
N ALA A 114 -24.71 12.73 36.82
CA ALA A 114 -23.64 12.10 36.05
C ALA A 114 -23.66 10.59 36.20
N GLN A 115 -23.47 9.87 35.10
CA GLN A 115 -23.44 8.42 35.02
C GLN A 115 -22.03 7.89 34.75
N PRO A 116 -21.73 6.63 35.14
CA PRO A 116 -20.41 6.03 34.89
C PRO A 116 -20.01 5.92 33.40
N ASP A 117 -20.99 5.88 32.51
CA ASP A 117 -20.77 5.84 31.04
C ASP A 117 -20.48 7.22 30.42
N GLY A 118 -20.40 8.25 31.28
CA GLY A 118 -20.12 9.63 30.86
C GLY A 118 -21.34 10.36 30.30
N THR A 119 -22.56 9.82 30.47
CA THR A 119 -23.82 10.52 30.20
C THR A 119 -24.33 11.22 31.45
N TYR A 120 -25.30 12.11 31.25
CA TYR A 120 -26.01 12.76 32.36
C TYR A 120 -27.49 12.49 32.23
N HIS A 121 -28.17 12.17 33.32
CA HIS A 121 -29.58 11.83 33.32
C HIS A 121 -30.40 12.89 34.06
N PHE A 122 -31.47 13.34 33.41
CA PHE A 122 -32.45 14.23 34.04
C PHE A 122 -33.85 13.64 33.89
N ASN A 123 -34.56 13.48 34.98
CA ASN A 123 -35.90 12.89 35.01
C ASN A 123 -36.96 13.97 35.20
N ASN A 124 -37.95 14.03 34.31
CA ASN A 124 -39.07 14.93 34.40
C ASN A 124 -40.28 14.41 33.62
N ALA A 125 -41.40 14.21 34.28
CA ALA A 125 -42.63 13.70 33.67
C ALA A 125 -43.19 14.60 32.55
N ALA A 126 -42.82 15.88 32.52
CA ALA A 126 -43.21 16.75 31.41
C ALA A 126 -42.58 16.37 30.06
N LEU A 127 -41.42 15.71 30.07
CA LEU A 127 -40.70 15.30 28.83
C LEU A 127 -41.39 14.14 28.10
N ALA A 128 -42.32 13.42 28.73
CA ALA A 128 -43.10 12.38 28.11
C ALA A 128 -44.34 12.90 27.36
N ARG A 129 -44.70 14.18 27.55
CA ARG A 129 -45.89 14.78 26.90
C ARG A 129 -45.59 15.19 25.49
N THR A 130 -46.54 14.94 24.61
CA THR A 130 -46.47 15.40 23.20
C THR A 130 -46.44 16.92 23.14
N GLY A 131 -45.57 17.48 22.30
CA GLY A 131 -45.43 18.92 22.14
C GLY A 131 -43.99 19.37 22.00
N SER A 132 -43.78 20.66 21.91
CA SER A 132 -42.44 21.29 21.92
C SER A 132 -42.14 21.79 23.34
N HIS A 133 -41.04 21.32 23.86
CA HIS A 133 -40.54 21.65 25.20
C HIS A 133 -39.26 22.45 25.08
N PRO A 134 -39.25 23.76 25.32
CA PRO A 134 -38.00 24.54 25.38
C PRO A 134 -37.19 24.06 26.58
N VAL A 135 -35.91 23.70 26.30
CA VAL A 135 -34.98 23.22 27.34
C VAL A 135 -33.75 24.12 27.35
N ARG A 136 -33.34 24.54 28.52
CA ARG A 136 -32.11 25.29 28.75
C ARG A 136 -31.18 24.46 29.61
N PHE A 137 -29.91 24.49 29.27
CA PHE A 137 -28.85 23.77 29.97
C PHE A 137 -27.78 24.77 30.41
N THR A 138 -27.59 24.92 31.71
CA THR A 138 -26.44 25.62 32.24
C THR A 138 -25.38 24.60 32.57
N VAL A 139 -24.29 24.62 31.81
CA VAL A 139 -23.17 23.69 31.89
C VAL A 139 -22.02 24.35 32.63
N THR A 140 -21.52 23.71 33.71
CA THR A 140 -20.30 24.13 34.41
C THR A 140 -19.31 22.95 34.41
N ALA A 141 -18.15 23.10 33.75
CA ALA A 141 -17.10 22.09 33.65
C ALA A 141 -15.74 22.69 33.99
N GLY A 142 -15.31 22.52 35.21
CA GLY A 142 -14.12 23.17 35.75
C GLY A 142 -14.32 24.69 35.86
N LEU A 143 -13.54 25.46 35.15
CA LEU A 143 -13.64 26.94 35.12
C LEU A 143 -14.59 27.45 34.02
N ASP A 144 -15.00 26.58 33.09
CA ASP A 144 -15.86 26.95 31.98
C ASP A 144 -17.33 26.84 32.39
N THR A 145 -18.09 27.91 32.13
CA THR A 145 -19.55 27.95 32.32
C THR A 145 -20.20 28.46 31.06
N ASP A 146 -21.24 27.76 30.60
CA ASP A 146 -21.92 28.11 29.35
C ASP A 146 -23.42 27.81 29.42
N LEU A 147 -24.21 28.50 28.61
CA LEU A 147 -25.66 28.35 28.52
C LEU A 147 -26.04 27.85 27.13
N LEU A 148 -26.61 26.66 27.09
CA LEU A 148 -27.08 26.01 25.88
C LEU A 148 -28.62 25.94 25.91
N ALA A 149 -29.28 26.15 24.78
CA ALA A 149 -30.72 26.09 24.70
C ALA A 149 -31.17 25.39 23.40
N GLY A 150 -32.32 24.72 23.45
CA GLY A 150 -32.92 24.06 22.29
C GLY A 150 -34.34 23.61 22.58
N ASP A 151 -35.05 23.21 21.55
CA ASP A 151 -36.41 22.70 21.65
C ASP A 151 -36.43 21.18 21.53
N LEU A 152 -36.95 20.49 22.52
CA LEU A 152 -37.24 19.07 22.47
C LEU A 152 -38.66 18.87 21.92
N VAL A 153 -38.77 18.33 20.70
CA VAL A 153 -40.05 18.07 20.04
C VAL A 153 -40.41 16.60 20.26
N VAL A 154 -41.48 16.35 21.02
CA VAL A 154 -42.04 15.03 21.27
C VAL A 154 -43.27 14.86 20.41
N GLY A 155 -43.18 14.03 19.33
CA GLY A 155 -44.28 13.71 18.43
C GLY A 155 -45.22 12.62 19.00
N ASP A 156 -46.45 12.53 18.46
CA ASP A 156 -47.33 11.39 18.72
C ASP A 156 -46.70 10.11 18.17
N ALA A 157 -46.72 9.04 18.97
CA ALA A 157 -46.34 7.72 18.46
C ALA A 157 -47.27 7.35 17.28
N PRO A 158 -46.74 6.84 16.17
CA PRO A 158 -47.60 6.36 15.08
C PRO A 158 -48.52 5.30 15.62
N ARG A 159 -49.83 5.54 15.53
CA ARG A 159 -50.83 4.48 15.79
C ARG A 159 -50.66 3.44 14.69
N ASP A 160 -50.50 2.17 15.07
CA ASP A 160 -50.48 1.03 14.16
C ASP A 160 -51.73 1.04 13.24
N GLY A 161 -51.62 1.68 12.10
CA GLY A 161 -52.60 1.62 11.05
C GLY A 161 -52.27 0.40 10.18
N ALA A 162 -53.16 -0.60 10.22
CA ALA A 162 -53.06 -1.78 9.38
C ALA A 162 -52.79 -1.42 7.91
N ALA A 163 -51.68 -1.92 7.37
CA ALA A 163 -51.33 -1.76 5.99
C ALA A 163 -52.35 -2.50 5.08
N PRO A 164 -52.91 -1.87 4.03
CA PRO A 164 -53.72 -2.59 3.07
C PRO A 164 -52.85 -3.54 2.25
N ALA A 165 -53.25 -4.82 2.18
CA ALA A 165 -52.61 -5.85 1.40
C ALA A 165 -52.61 -5.48 -0.08
N ALA A 166 -51.46 -5.17 -0.66
CA ALA A 166 -51.32 -4.90 -2.09
C ALA A 166 -51.49 -6.20 -2.91
N ALA A 167 -52.61 -6.34 -3.64
CA ALA A 167 -52.83 -7.41 -4.59
C ALA A 167 -51.84 -7.26 -5.76
N ARG A 168 -51.01 -8.27 -6.02
CA ARG A 168 -50.11 -8.34 -7.18
C ARG A 168 -50.88 -8.79 -8.42
N PRO A 169 -50.88 -8.07 -9.55
CA PRO A 169 -51.52 -8.51 -10.77
C PRO A 169 -50.68 -9.60 -11.46
N GLY A 170 -51.29 -10.82 -11.59
CA GLY A 170 -50.63 -12.02 -12.13
C GLY A 170 -50.46 -12.08 -13.66
N TRP A 171 -50.52 -10.97 -14.39
CA TRP A 171 -50.49 -10.95 -15.87
C TRP A 171 -49.08 -10.78 -16.49
N GLN A 172 -48.10 -10.49 -15.67
CA GLN A 172 -46.73 -10.27 -16.16
C GLN A 172 -46.02 -11.57 -16.62
N TRP A 173 -46.50 -12.73 -16.22
CA TRP A 173 -45.96 -14.02 -16.62
C TRP A 173 -46.49 -14.56 -17.93
N ALA A 174 -47.66 -14.09 -18.39
CA ALA A 174 -48.28 -14.50 -19.67
C ALA A 174 -47.49 -13.97 -20.89
N GLY A 175 -46.88 -12.81 -20.79
CA GLY A 175 -46.09 -12.22 -21.89
C GLY A 175 -44.77 -12.97 -22.15
N LEU A 176 -44.10 -13.43 -21.10
CA LEU A 176 -42.83 -14.17 -21.21
C LEU A 176 -43.03 -15.57 -21.83
N ALA A 177 -44.14 -16.25 -21.51
CA ALA A 177 -44.46 -17.55 -22.08
C ALA A 177 -44.75 -17.46 -23.60
N ALA A 178 -45.42 -16.41 -24.08
CA ALA A 178 -45.72 -16.21 -25.50
C ALA A 178 -44.44 -15.96 -26.34
N VAL A 179 -43.46 -15.25 -25.82
CA VAL A 179 -42.17 -14.99 -26.49
C VAL A 179 -41.34 -16.26 -26.62
N VAL A 180 -41.31 -17.13 -25.60
CA VAL A 180 -40.57 -18.40 -25.63
C VAL A 180 -41.22 -19.37 -26.63
N VAL A 181 -42.54 -19.47 -26.67
CA VAL A 181 -43.26 -20.33 -27.64
C VAL A 181 -43.04 -19.85 -29.08
N GLY A 182 -43.04 -18.54 -29.31
CA GLY A 182 -42.77 -17.95 -30.63
C GLY A 182 -41.35 -18.23 -31.13
N ALA A 183 -40.36 -18.15 -30.24
CA ALA A 183 -38.95 -18.44 -30.55
C ALA A 183 -38.74 -19.93 -30.89
N LEU A 184 -39.37 -20.83 -30.15
CA LEU A 184 -39.32 -22.28 -30.42
C LEU A 184 -39.99 -22.66 -31.74
N ALA A 185 -41.13 -22.02 -32.10
CA ALA A 185 -41.79 -22.23 -33.38
C ALA A 185 -40.96 -21.74 -34.57
N ALA A 186 -40.32 -20.57 -34.45
CA ALA A 186 -39.40 -20.04 -35.45
C ALA A 186 -38.19 -20.93 -35.68
N LEU A 187 -37.61 -21.49 -34.60
CA LEU A 187 -36.49 -22.43 -34.64
C LEU A 187 -36.89 -23.75 -35.33
N ALA A 188 -38.07 -24.29 -35.01
CA ALA A 188 -38.60 -25.50 -35.63
C ALA A 188 -38.89 -25.32 -37.13
N ALA A 189 -39.41 -24.18 -37.56
CA ALA A 189 -39.63 -23.81 -38.95
C ALA A 189 -38.30 -23.68 -39.72
N TRP A 190 -37.28 -23.11 -39.09
CA TRP A 190 -35.94 -22.98 -39.67
C TRP A 190 -35.24 -24.33 -39.82
N VAL A 191 -35.31 -25.21 -38.82
CA VAL A 191 -34.77 -26.59 -38.87
C VAL A 191 -35.47 -27.43 -39.95
N ARG A 192 -36.80 -27.26 -40.17
CA ARG A 192 -37.50 -27.95 -41.28
C ARG A 192 -37.03 -27.46 -42.66
N ARG A 193 -36.74 -26.14 -42.78
CA ARG A 193 -36.29 -25.54 -44.04
C ARG A 193 -34.81 -25.89 -44.37
N SER A 194 -33.97 -26.06 -43.36
CA SER A 194 -32.58 -26.44 -43.53
C SER A 194 -32.35 -27.90 -43.88
N ARG A 195 -33.33 -28.79 -43.64
CA ARG A 195 -33.25 -30.21 -44.04
C ARG A 195 -33.40 -30.43 -45.53
N GLN A 196 -33.78 -29.41 -46.32
CA GLN A 196 -33.89 -29.52 -47.79
C GLN A 196 -32.61 -29.14 -48.55
N HIS A 197 -31.55 -28.65 -47.88
CA HIS A 197 -30.28 -28.36 -48.51
C HIS A 197 -29.17 -29.19 -47.82
N LYS A 198 -28.65 -30.16 -48.55
CA LYS A 198 -27.49 -30.95 -48.18
C LYS A 198 -26.23 -30.08 -48.14
N ALA A 199 -25.91 -29.47 -47.01
CA ALA A 199 -24.56 -28.90 -46.76
C ALA A 199 -24.29 -28.81 -45.28
N SER A 200 -23.23 -29.52 -44.84
CA SER A 200 -22.42 -29.39 -43.63
C SER A 200 -23.11 -29.57 -42.28
N GLY A 201 -23.11 -30.83 -41.81
CA GLY A 201 -23.56 -31.25 -40.46
C GLY A 201 -22.73 -30.81 -39.28
N ARG A 202 -21.73 -29.93 -39.47
CA ARG A 202 -20.86 -29.46 -38.36
C ARG A 202 -21.38 -28.16 -37.66
N LEU A 203 -22.16 -27.34 -38.36
CA LEU A 203 -22.74 -26.14 -37.75
C LEU A 203 -23.98 -26.42 -36.91
N ALA A 204 -24.74 -27.45 -37.27
CA ALA A 204 -25.95 -27.86 -36.52
C ALA A 204 -25.59 -28.40 -35.13
N SER A 205 -24.48 -29.13 -35.01
CA SER A 205 -24.00 -29.66 -33.72
C SER A 205 -23.54 -28.58 -32.76
N PHE A 206 -22.94 -27.49 -33.26
CA PHE A 206 -22.55 -26.36 -32.43
C PHE A 206 -23.71 -25.54 -31.88
N LEU A 207 -24.78 -25.38 -32.67
CA LEU A 207 -26.01 -24.66 -32.25
C LEU A 207 -26.80 -25.45 -31.22
N ILE A 208 -26.89 -26.76 -31.36
CA ILE A 208 -27.54 -27.64 -30.38
C ILE A 208 -26.77 -27.66 -29.05
N ALA A 209 -25.45 -27.65 -29.09
CA ALA A 209 -24.61 -27.55 -27.90
C ALA A 209 -24.74 -26.18 -27.19
N ALA A 210 -24.86 -25.09 -27.95
CA ALA A 210 -25.05 -23.75 -27.38
C ALA A 210 -26.45 -23.58 -26.75
N CYS A 211 -27.51 -24.15 -27.34
CA CYS A 211 -28.86 -24.14 -26.75
C CYS A 211 -28.94 -25.04 -25.50
N ALA A 212 -28.25 -26.16 -25.48
CA ALA A 212 -28.20 -27.04 -24.30
C ALA A 212 -27.46 -26.40 -23.11
N THR A 213 -26.41 -25.61 -23.35
CA THR A 213 -25.72 -24.89 -22.29
C THR A 213 -26.54 -23.75 -21.69
N VAL A 214 -27.31 -23.04 -22.49
CA VAL A 214 -28.23 -21.98 -22.01
C VAL A 214 -29.39 -22.60 -21.22
N ALA A 215 -29.94 -23.74 -21.65
CA ALA A 215 -31.02 -24.43 -20.92
C ALA A 215 -30.49 -25.03 -19.60
N TRP A 216 -29.22 -25.45 -19.54
CA TRP A 216 -28.64 -26.01 -18.33
C TRP A 216 -28.24 -24.94 -17.31
N THR A 217 -27.84 -23.74 -17.73
CA THR A 217 -27.56 -22.61 -16.83
C THR A 217 -28.83 -22.00 -16.22
N THR A 218 -29.99 -22.09 -16.87
CA THR A 218 -31.26 -21.66 -16.30
C THR A 218 -31.90 -22.71 -15.38
N ALA A 219 -31.63 -24.01 -15.58
CA ALA A 219 -32.13 -25.07 -14.72
C ALA A 219 -31.32 -25.27 -13.43
N SER A 220 -30.08 -24.76 -13.38
CA SER A 220 -29.21 -24.88 -12.19
C SER A 220 -29.35 -23.72 -11.20
N MET A 221 -30.21 -22.73 -11.44
CA MET A 221 -30.46 -21.63 -10.49
C MET A 221 -31.55 -21.91 -9.44
N ASP A 222 -32.31 -23.02 -9.57
CA ASP A 222 -33.39 -23.33 -8.63
C ASP A 222 -33.08 -24.46 -7.63
N ALA A 223 -31.84 -24.95 -7.52
CA ALA A 223 -31.50 -26.08 -6.66
C ALA A 223 -30.44 -25.79 -5.61
N HIS A 224 -30.51 -24.62 -4.95
CA HIS A 224 -29.81 -24.41 -3.66
C HIS A 224 -30.78 -23.80 -2.65
N ALA A 225 -31.86 -24.53 -2.38
CA ALA A 225 -32.53 -24.42 -1.10
C ALA A 225 -31.73 -25.26 -0.11
N SER A 226 -30.68 -24.71 0.47
CA SER A 226 -30.04 -25.26 1.66
C SER A 226 -30.99 -25.03 2.81
N ALA A 227 -31.58 -26.11 3.29
CA ALA A 227 -32.32 -26.14 4.52
C ALA A 227 -31.37 -25.87 5.71
N GLY A 228 -31.73 -24.89 6.53
CA GLY A 228 -31.35 -24.87 7.94
C GLY A 228 -30.09 -24.12 8.30
N HIS A 229 -30.16 -22.81 8.38
CA HIS A 229 -29.77 -22.09 9.59
C HIS A 229 -30.68 -20.86 9.64
N ASP A 230 -31.71 -20.99 10.44
CA ASP A 230 -32.59 -19.91 10.86
C ASP A 230 -31.78 -18.99 11.78
N HIS A 231 -31.06 -18.04 11.20
CA HIS A 231 -30.78 -16.77 11.81
C HIS A 231 -31.74 -15.80 11.15
N GLY A 232 -32.92 -15.78 11.71
CA GLY A 232 -33.87 -14.71 11.50
C GLY A 232 -33.31 -13.39 12.01
N GLU A 233 -32.29 -12.90 11.33
CA GLU A 233 -32.00 -11.48 11.29
C GLU A 233 -32.93 -10.91 10.24
N ALA A 234 -34.19 -10.73 10.67
CA ALA A 234 -35.06 -9.74 10.08
C ALA A 234 -34.15 -8.54 9.85
N ALA A 235 -34.00 -8.10 8.59
CA ALA A 235 -33.38 -6.83 8.27
C ALA A 235 -33.98 -5.85 9.29
N ALA A 236 -33.20 -5.50 10.31
CA ALA A 236 -33.61 -4.61 11.36
C ALA A 236 -34.09 -3.38 10.61
N VAL A 237 -35.40 -3.16 10.59
CA VAL A 237 -35.97 -1.90 10.15
C VAL A 237 -35.17 -0.89 10.92
N ALA A 238 -34.31 -0.12 10.23
CA ALA A 238 -33.36 0.76 10.87
C ALA A 238 -34.21 1.72 11.69
N THR A 239 -34.37 1.37 12.96
CA THR A 239 -35.00 2.24 13.96
C THR A 239 -34.17 3.51 13.87
N GLY A 240 -34.78 4.64 13.55
CA GLY A 240 -34.13 5.88 13.08
C GLY A 240 -33.05 6.49 13.95
N ASN A 241 -32.53 5.75 14.93
CA ASN A 241 -31.48 6.12 15.90
C ASN A 241 -30.13 5.47 15.63
N GLY A 242 -29.99 4.57 14.64
CA GLY A 242 -28.71 3.95 14.27
C GLY A 242 -27.85 4.83 13.33
N PRO A 243 -26.54 4.55 13.23
CA PRO A 243 -25.68 5.13 12.21
C PRO A 243 -26.24 4.88 10.81
N ARG A 244 -26.26 5.90 9.96
CA ARG A 244 -26.72 5.77 8.58
C ARG A 244 -26.13 6.83 7.67
N ARG A 245 -25.95 6.48 6.41
CA ARG A 245 -25.59 7.43 5.36
C ARG A 245 -26.85 8.04 4.76
N LEU A 246 -26.82 9.36 4.58
CA LEU A 246 -27.92 10.11 3.98
C LEU A 246 -27.75 10.20 2.44
N PRO A 247 -28.81 10.52 1.68
CA PRO A 247 -28.74 10.59 0.22
C PRO A 247 -27.75 11.63 -0.33
N ASP A 248 -27.44 12.67 0.43
CA ASP A 248 -26.44 13.70 0.12
C ASP A 248 -24.99 13.25 0.40
N GLY A 249 -24.81 11.98 0.83
CA GLY A 249 -23.52 11.41 1.21
C GLY A 249 -23.06 11.73 2.62
N SER A 250 -23.77 12.60 3.35
CA SER A 250 -23.49 12.86 4.77
C SER A 250 -23.84 11.63 5.62
N VAL A 251 -23.29 11.58 6.82
CA VAL A 251 -23.50 10.49 7.77
C VAL A 251 -24.14 11.04 9.02
N PHE A 252 -25.27 10.46 9.39
CA PHE A 252 -25.84 10.59 10.72
C PHE A 252 -25.18 9.56 11.63
N LEU A 253 -24.50 10.01 12.69
CA LEU A 253 -23.82 9.16 13.67
C LEU A 253 -24.22 9.57 15.09
N PRO A 254 -25.04 8.78 15.79
CA PRO A 254 -25.46 9.09 17.15
C PRO A 254 -24.27 9.24 18.10
N LYS A 255 -24.43 10.07 19.15
CA LYS A 255 -23.36 10.34 20.14
C LYS A 255 -22.79 9.09 20.79
N ILE A 256 -23.64 8.09 21.09
CA ILE A 256 -23.17 6.80 21.60
C ILE A 256 -22.19 6.12 20.63
N SER A 257 -22.53 6.10 19.34
CA SER A 257 -21.66 5.52 18.30
C SER A 257 -20.39 6.35 18.09
N GLN A 258 -20.45 7.68 18.16
CA GLN A 258 -19.26 8.53 18.11
C GLN A 258 -18.26 8.20 19.21
N ARG A 259 -18.76 7.97 20.44
CA ARG A 259 -17.93 7.58 21.59
C ARG A 259 -17.35 6.18 21.43
N GLN A 260 -18.14 5.21 20.97
CA GLN A 260 -17.69 3.83 20.71
C GLN A 260 -16.62 3.78 19.63
N LEU A 261 -16.75 4.57 18.56
CA LEU A 261 -15.79 4.66 17.47
C LEU A 261 -14.59 5.58 17.78
N GLY A 262 -14.59 6.24 18.94
CA GLY A 262 -13.54 7.16 19.34
C GLY A 262 -13.39 8.38 18.41
N VAL A 263 -14.50 8.89 17.85
CA VAL A 263 -14.47 10.01 16.91
C VAL A 263 -13.96 11.26 17.61
N ARG A 264 -12.87 11.85 17.07
CA ARG A 264 -12.29 13.11 17.54
C ARG A 264 -12.12 14.07 16.38
N THR A 265 -12.22 15.35 16.69
CA THR A 265 -12.11 16.44 15.72
C THR A 265 -11.01 17.42 16.10
N VAL A 266 -10.61 18.22 15.13
CA VAL A 266 -9.73 19.38 15.32
C VAL A 266 -10.32 20.54 14.52
N LEU A 267 -10.25 21.75 15.06
CA LEU A 267 -10.62 22.94 14.31
C LEU A 267 -9.61 23.21 13.18
N ALA A 268 -10.12 23.44 12.00
CA ALA A 268 -9.31 23.82 10.86
C ALA A 268 -8.80 25.26 11.05
N GLU A 269 -7.50 25.39 11.27
CA GLU A 269 -6.80 26.67 11.33
C GLU A 269 -5.91 26.81 10.11
N LEU A 270 -6.08 27.90 9.37
CA LEU A 270 -5.16 28.23 8.28
C LEU A 270 -3.82 28.68 8.87
N LYS A 271 -2.78 27.97 8.52
CA LYS A 271 -1.40 28.27 8.94
C LYS A 271 -0.50 28.39 7.72
N SER A 272 0.56 29.18 7.85
CA SER A 272 1.64 29.18 6.88
C SER A 272 2.48 27.92 7.09
N LEU A 273 2.39 26.99 6.18
CA LEU A 273 3.06 25.70 6.24
C LEU A 273 4.11 25.62 5.12
N PRO A 274 5.23 24.90 5.30
CA PRO A 274 6.22 24.76 4.24
C PRO A 274 5.61 24.03 3.04
N GLN A 275 5.91 24.51 1.84
CA GLN A 275 5.59 23.79 0.63
C GLN A 275 6.43 22.52 0.57
N THR A 276 5.80 21.41 0.18
CA THR A 276 6.45 20.09 0.12
C THR A 276 6.45 19.54 -1.29
N LEU A 277 7.46 18.72 -1.57
CA LEU A 277 7.62 17.99 -2.81
C LEU A 277 7.93 16.53 -2.49
N GLU A 278 7.25 15.59 -3.17
CA GLU A 278 7.59 14.17 -3.12
C GLU A 278 8.57 13.85 -4.23
N LEU A 279 9.72 13.28 -3.87
CA LEU A 279 10.75 12.84 -4.80
C LEU A 279 10.88 11.32 -4.76
N GLY A 280 10.98 10.69 -5.94
CA GLY A 280 11.41 9.31 -6.04
C GLY A 280 12.88 9.19 -5.66
N ALA A 281 13.20 8.19 -4.84
CA ALA A 281 14.55 8.01 -4.33
C ALA A 281 14.89 6.52 -4.17
N VAL A 282 16.18 6.23 -4.11
CA VAL A 282 16.73 4.90 -3.85
C VAL A 282 17.69 4.96 -2.68
N VAL A 283 17.58 3.97 -1.80
CA VAL A 283 18.53 3.81 -0.67
C VAL A 283 19.85 3.29 -1.19
N THR A 284 20.93 3.97 -0.88
CA THR A 284 22.29 3.62 -1.26
C THR A 284 23.20 3.46 -0.05
N MET A 285 24.29 2.74 -0.19
CA MET A 285 25.29 2.68 0.86
C MET A 285 26.15 3.95 0.85
N ASP A 286 26.62 4.38 2.02
CA ASP A 286 27.68 5.39 2.10
C ASP A 286 28.99 4.77 1.55
N PRO A 287 29.59 5.32 0.48
CA PRO A 287 30.84 4.80 -0.08
C PRO A 287 31.99 4.70 0.92
N ASN A 288 31.96 5.52 1.99
CA ASN A 288 32.98 5.52 3.04
C ASN A 288 32.67 4.55 4.20
N ALA A 289 31.48 3.95 4.20
CA ALA A 289 31.02 3.01 5.24
C ALA A 289 30.59 1.66 4.67
N GLY A 290 30.68 1.49 3.35
CA GLY A 290 30.48 0.23 2.67
C GLY A 290 31.77 -0.31 2.08
N GLY A 291 31.80 -1.60 1.79
CA GLY A 291 32.95 -2.23 1.17
C GLY A 291 32.58 -3.43 0.32
N ARG A 292 33.33 -3.61 -0.76
CA ARG A 292 33.25 -4.79 -1.61
C ARG A 292 34.50 -5.63 -1.38
N VAL A 293 34.29 -6.92 -1.22
CA VAL A 293 35.38 -7.89 -1.09
C VAL A 293 35.51 -8.62 -2.42
N GLN A 294 36.64 -8.40 -3.07
CA GLN A 294 36.97 -8.93 -4.40
C GLN A 294 38.36 -9.56 -4.36
N PRO A 295 38.57 -10.74 -4.98
CA PRO A 295 39.89 -11.31 -5.11
C PRO A 295 40.72 -10.50 -6.12
N THR A 296 42.04 -10.45 -5.87
CA THR A 296 43.00 -9.91 -6.83
C THR A 296 43.61 -11.02 -7.69
N LEU A 297 43.54 -12.29 -7.21
CA LEU A 297 44.04 -13.47 -7.87
C LEU A 297 42.89 -14.40 -8.28
N ALA A 298 43.03 -15.04 -9.46
CA ALA A 298 42.18 -16.16 -9.82
C ALA A 298 42.54 -17.40 -9.00
N GLY A 299 41.52 -18.11 -8.51
CA GLY A 299 41.77 -19.30 -7.71
C GLY A 299 40.54 -19.95 -7.14
N ARG A 300 40.77 -20.98 -6.34
CA ARG A 300 39.71 -21.70 -5.63
C ARG A 300 39.42 -21.02 -4.27
N LEU A 301 38.17 -20.75 -4.04
CA LEU A 301 37.69 -20.17 -2.78
C LEU A 301 37.66 -21.23 -1.67
N GLU A 302 38.28 -20.95 -0.57
CA GLU A 302 38.24 -21.72 0.67
C GLU A 302 37.60 -20.88 1.78
N ALA A 303 36.85 -21.56 2.65
CA ALA A 303 36.18 -20.88 3.77
C ALA A 303 37.22 -20.34 4.78
N GLY A 304 36.92 -19.20 5.36
CA GLY A 304 37.70 -18.64 6.49
C GLY A 304 37.52 -19.43 7.80
N PRO A 305 38.15 -19.01 8.88
CA PRO A 305 38.13 -19.73 10.17
C PRO A 305 36.70 -19.90 10.76
N ARG A 306 35.78 -19.04 10.41
CA ARG A 306 34.36 -19.10 10.86
C ARG A 306 33.40 -19.60 9.79
N GLY A 307 33.89 -20.23 8.73
CA GLY A 307 33.12 -20.56 7.55
C GLY A 307 32.98 -19.37 6.58
N LEU A 308 32.18 -19.53 5.52
CA LEU A 308 31.84 -18.41 4.66
C LEU A 308 30.79 -17.53 5.34
N PRO A 309 30.93 -16.19 5.23
CA PRO A 309 29.96 -15.26 5.79
C PRO A 309 28.57 -15.45 5.23
N GLN A 310 27.56 -15.31 6.07
CA GLN A 310 26.14 -15.37 5.70
C GLN A 310 25.51 -13.98 5.64
N LEU A 311 24.42 -13.85 4.90
CA LEU A 311 23.62 -12.61 4.86
C LEU A 311 23.21 -12.16 6.27
N GLY A 312 23.37 -10.86 6.56
CA GLY A 312 23.06 -10.29 7.87
C GLY A 312 24.10 -10.53 8.95
N GLN A 313 25.14 -11.32 8.69
CA GLN A 313 26.23 -11.56 9.66
C GLN A 313 27.05 -10.28 9.89
N ALA A 314 27.25 -9.93 11.16
CA ALA A 314 28.13 -8.83 11.54
C ALA A 314 29.62 -9.22 11.36
N VAL A 315 30.38 -8.32 10.78
CA VAL A 315 31.82 -8.48 10.54
C VAL A 315 32.58 -7.24 10.99
N ARG A 316 33.85 -7.41 11.36
CA ARG A 316 34.74 -6.31 11.77
C ARG A 316 35.78 -6.05 10.69
N LYS A 317 36.17 -4.79 10.56
CA LYS A 317 37.27 -4.41 9.66
C LYS A 317 38.52 -5.27 9.93
N GLY A 318 39.12 -5.83 8.86
CA GLY A 318 40.29 -6.72 8.94
C GLY A 318 39.93 -8.18 9.25
N GLU A 319 38.71 -8.52 9.50
CA GLU A 319 38.26 -9.89 9.73
C GLU A 319 38.42 -10.73 8.46
N MET A 320 39.05 -11.93 8.59
CA MET A 320 39.21 -12.87 7.48
C MET A 320 37.88 -13.55 7.18
N LEU A 321 37.38 -13.36 5.96
CA LEU A 321 36.08 -13.88 5.48
C LEU A 321 36.25 -15.17 4.70
N ALA A 322 37.29 -15.22 3.87
CA ALA A 322 37.59 -16.34 3.00
C ALA A 322 39.07 -16.31 2.62
N PHE A 323 39.52 -17.35 1.95
CA PHE A 323 40.85 -17.50 1.43
C PHE A 323 40.81 -17.96 -0.02
N ILE A 324 41.63 -17.34 -0.89
CA ILE A 324 41.79 -17.77 -2.28
C ILE A 324 43.09 -18.54 -2.41
N ARG A 325 42.97 -19.78 -2.82
CA ARG A 325 44.16 -20.55 -3.25
C ARG A 325 44.36 -20.34 -4.74
N ALA A 326 45.45 -19.71 -5.09
CA ALA A 326 45.78 -19.40 -6.49
C ALA A 326 45.75 -20.68 -7.36
N SER A 327 45.06 -20.60 -8.48
CA SER A 327 45.01 -21.64 -9.50
C SER A 327 46.03 -21.33 -10.59
N ALA A 328 47.30 -21.74 -10.37
CA ALA A 328 48.30 -21.58 -11.40
C ALA A 328 47.99 -22.47 -12.63
N ASN A 329 48.27 -21.98 -13.82
CA ASN A 329 48.21 -22.77 -15.05
C ASN A 329 49.08 -24.04 -14.86
N PRO A 330 48.63 -25.24 -15.28
CA PRO A 330 49.37 -26.48 -15.10
C PRO A 330 50.81 -26.42 -15.60
N ILE A 331 51.05 -25.72 -16.69
CA ILE A 331 52.41 -25.53 -17.28
C ILE A 331 53.28 -24.68 -16.33
N GLU A 332 52.76 -23.57 -15.86
CA GLU A 332 53.48 -22.66 -14.94
C GLU A 332 53.74 -23.33 -13.61
N ARG A 333 52.80 -24.09 -13.06
CA ARG A 333 52.98 -24.88 -11.86
C ARG A 333 54.03 -25.98 -12.05
N GLY A 334 54.06 -26.63 -13.23
CA GLY A 334 55.10 -27.60 -13.62
C GLY A 334 56.50 -26.96 -13.61
N ASN A 335 56.63 -25.78 -14.22
CA ASN A 335 57.88 -25.01 -14.25
C ASN A 335 58.35 -24.59 -12.84
N GLN A 336 57.45 -24.11 -11.99
CA GLN A 336 57.76 -23.74 -10.63
C GLN A 336 58.20 -24.93 -9.75
N LEU A 337 57.52 -26.09 -9.94
CA LEU A 337 57.91 -27.33 -9.27
C LEU A 337 59.29 -27.80 -9.72
N ALA A 338 59.60 -27.75 -11.03
CA ALA A 338 60.90 -28.08 -11.56
C ALA A 338 62.00 -27.16 -11.00
N GLN A 339 61.74 -25.84 -11.00
CA GLN A 339 62.65 -24.85 -10.40
C GLN A 339 62.91 -25.10 -8.90
N THR A 340 61.85 -25.44 -8.15
CA THR A 340 61.95 -25.78 -6.73
C THR A 340 62.81 -27.03 -6.52
N ALA A 341 62.61 -28.06 -7.35
CA ALA A 341 63.43 -29.27 -7.30
C ALA A 341 64.89 -28.99 -7.62
N GLU A 342 65.17 -28.16 -8.64
CA GLU A 342 66.52 -27.74 -8.98
C GLU A 342 67.20 -26.96 -7.84
N LEU A 343 66.51 -25.98 -7.26
CA LEU A 343 67.05 -25.19 -6.13
C LEU A 343 67.32 -26.07 -4.90
N LYS A 344 66.45 -27.06 -4.61
CA LYS A 344 66.69 -28.04 -3.54
C LYS A 344 67.95 -28.88 -3.79
N ALA A 345 68.15 -29.38 -5.03
CA ALA A 345 69.32 -30.15 -5.37
C ALA A 345 70.62 -29.32 -5.25
N ARG A 346 70.59 -28.06 -5.74
CA ARG A 346 71.71 -27.12 -5.61
C ARG A 346 72.00 -26.79 -4.14
N LEU A 347 70.98 -26.56 -3.32
CA LEU A 347 71.11 -26.31 -1.89
C LEU A 347 71.81 -27.49 -1.18
N GLN A 348 71.35 -28.72 -1.41
CA GLN A 348 71.98 -29.92 -0.84
C GLN A 348 73.42 -30.06 -1.23
N LEU A 349 73.78 -29.72 -2.48
CA LEU A 349 75.19 -29.75 -2.90
C LEU A 349 76.02 -28.68 -2.19
N ALA A 350 75.48 -27.44 -2.08
CA ALA A 350 76.17 -26.34 -1.37
C ALA A 350 76.32 -26.64 0.12
N GLU A 351 75.33 -27.20 0.77
CA GLU A 351 75.38 -27.63 2.17
C GLU A 351 76.46 -28.70 2.38
N LYS A 352 76.54 -29.73 1.53
CA LYS A 352 77.58 -30.72 1.57
C LYS A 352 78.98 -30.12 1.37
N ARG A 353 79.14 -29.12 0.47
CA ARG A 353 80.35 -28.39 0.23
C ARG A 353 80.76 -27.59 1.49
N ALA A 354 79.81 -26.83 2.06
CA ALA A 354 80.04 -26.04 3.26
C ALA A 354 80.44 -26.90 4.45
N LEU A 355 79.76 -28.05 4.68
CA LEU A 355 80.09 -29.03 5.71
C LEU A 355 81.54 -29.59 5.54
N ARG A 356 81.86 -29.95 4.30
CA ARG A 356 83.23 -30.47 4.02
C ARG A 356 84.29 -29.43 4.28
N LEU A 357 84.08 -28.16 3.87
CA LEU A 357 85.06 -27.07 4.15
C LEU A 357 85.12 -26.74 5.61
N ALA A 358 84.02 -26.86 6.38
CA ALA A 358 84.07 -26.70 7.85
C ALA A 358 84.83 -27.80 8.57
N GLN A 359 84.80 -29.06 8.05
CA GLN A 359 85.57 -30.17 8.60
C GLN A 359 87.11 -30.05 8.35
N LEU A 360 87.50 -29.18 7.41
CA LEU A 360 88.89 -28.89 7.04
C LEU A 360 89.36 -27.57 7.65
N GLU A 361 88.75 -27.18 8.78
CA GLU A 361 89.08 -25.98 9.51
C GLU A 361 90.61 -25.93 9.82
N GLY A 362 91.26 -24.80 9.52
CA GLY A 362 92.75 -24.64 9.66
C GLY A 362 93.55 -24.99 8.40
N THR A 363 92.95 -25.74 7.41
CA THR A 363 93.64 -26.11 6.15
C THR A 363 93.09 -25.36 4.94
N VAL A 364 91.89 -24.80 5.03
CA VAL A 364 91.23 -24.04 3.94
C VAL A 364 91.11 -22.58 4.36
N ALA A 365 91.23 -21.68 3.37
CA ALA A 365 91.13 -20.25 3.61
C ALA A 365 89.70 -19.92 4.16
N GLN A 366 89.65 -19.08 5.18
CA GLN A 366 88.39 -18.68 5.81
C GLN A 366 87.40 -18.03 4.78
N LYS A 367 87.99 -17.33 3.82
CA LYS A 367 87.21 -16.77 2.67
C LYS A 367 86.38 -17.84 1.95
N ASP A 368 87.00 -19.03 1.69
CA ASP A 368 86.31 -20.12 0.96
C ASP A 368 85.16 -20.74 1.79
N GLN A 369 85.41 -20.79 3.11
CA GLN A 369 84.35 -21.23 4.04
C GLN A 369 83.19 -20.23 4.10
N ASP A 370 83.53 -18.92 4.16
CA ASP A 370 82.51 -17.86 4.23
C ASP A 370 81.70 -17.75 2.90
N GLU A 371 82.41 -17.95 1.75
CA GLU A 371 81.73 -18.02 0.43
C GLU A 371 80.79 -19.20 0.37
N ALA A 372 81.19 -20.39 0.82
CA ALA A 372 80.34 -21.54 0.83
C ALA A 372 79.12 -21.38 1.75
N LYS A 373 79.22 -20.70 2.89
CA LYS A 373 78.10 -20.35 3.78
C LYS A 373 77.21 -19.33 3.16
N ALA A 374 77.76 -18.33 2.46
CA ALA A 374 77.00 -17.34 1.74
C ALA A 374 76.13 -17.98 0.58
N ASP A 375 76.73 -18.92 -0.16
CA ASP A 375 76.06 -19.71 -1.16
C ASP A 375 74.83 -20.48 -0.61
N VAL A 376 75.04 -21.18 0.54
CA VAL A 376 73.96 -21.89 1.23
C VAL A 376 72.80 -20.93 1.57
N THR A 377 73.17 -19.79 2.22
CA THR A 377 72.19 -18.77 2.63
C THR A 377 71.43 -18.21 1.43
N SER A 378 72.13 -17.90 0.35
CA SER A 378 71.52 -17.40 -0.89
C SER A 378 70.51 -18.41 -1.52
N LEU A 379 70.90 -19.68 -1.61
CA LEU A 379 70.04 -20.74 -2.14
C LEU A 379 68.84 -21.03 -1.24
N GLN A 380 69.02 -20.97 0.10
CA GLN A 380 67.91 -21.08 1.05
C GLN A 380 66.88 -19.94 0.86
N GLN A 381 67.37 -18.71 0.74
CA GLN A 381 66.48 -17.57 0.50
C GLN A 381 65.73 -17.68 -0.83
N ARG A 382 66.42 -18.09 -1.92
CA ARG A 382 65.78 -18.31 -3.23
C ARG A 382 64.73 -19.43 -3.18
N LEU A 383 65.07 -20.55 -2.53
CA LEU A 383 64.14 -21.66 -2.35
C LEU A 383 62.92 -21.25 -1.53
N ALA A 384 63.10 -20.48 -0.46
CA ALA A 384 62.02 -19.96 0.36
C ALA A 384 61.12 -19.05 -0.46
N ALA A 385 61.67 -18.13 -1.28
CA ALA A 385 60.91 -17.23 -2.13
C ALA A 385 60.06 -17.97 -3.18
N VAL A 386 60.62 -18.97 -3.87
CA VAL A 386 59.89 -19.76 -4.88
C VAL A 386 58.86 -20.67 -4.18
N SER A 387 59.16 -21.23 -3.03
CA SER A 387 58.20 -22.05 -2.28
C SER A 387 57.04 -21.22 -1.72
N ALA A 388 57.29 -19.98 -1.32
CA ALA A 388 56.26 -19.05 -0.89
C ALA A 388 55.31 -18.69 -2.02
N SER A 389 55.83 -18.51 -3.25
CA SER A 389 54.97 -18.22 -4.43
C SER A 389 54.07 -19.40 -4.82
N LEU A 390 54.53 -20.64 -4.61
CA LEU A 390 53.71 -21.86 -4.86
C LEU A 390 52.56 -22.02 -3.86
N SER A 391 52.75 -21.58 -2.64
CA SER A 391 51.75 -21.62 -1.57
C SER A 391 51.01 -20.31 -1.38
N ALA A 392 51.29 -19.32 -2.25
CA ALA A 392 50.67 -18.02 -2.17
C ALA A 392 49.14 -18.15 -2.28
N GLY A 393 48.47 -17.63 -1.30
CA GLY A 393 47.03 -17.50 -1.26
C GLY A 393 46.67 -16.10 -0.80
N GLU A 394 45.54 -15.65 -1.20
CA GLU A 394 45.02 -14.33 -0.84
C GLU A 394 44.00 -14.46 0.27
N ALA A 395 44.22 -13.79 1.39
CA ALA A 395 43.21 -13.66 2.44
C ALA A 395 42.26 -12.54 2.10
N LEU A 396 41.00 -12.88 1.92
CA LEU A 396 39.91 -11.93 1.70
C LEU A 396 39.43 -11.42 3.06
N THR A 397 39.72 -10.16 3.35
CA THR A 397 39.36 -9.53 4.62
C THR A 397 38.31 -8.46 4.43
N ALA A 398 37.52 -8.22 5.47
CA ALA A 398 36.53 -7.16 5.48
C ALA A 398 37.19 -5.77 5.45
N PRO A 399 36.94 -4.92 4.43
CA PRO A 399 37.56 -3.60 4.35
C PRO A 399 36.98 -2.62 5.37
N VAL A 400 35.75 -2.85 5.83
CA VAL A 400 35.00 -2.05 6.79
C VAL A 400 34.30 -2.95 7.81
N SER A 401 33.92 -2.39 8.97
CA SER A 401 33.03 -3.06 9.91
C SER A 401 31.58 -2.81 9.48
N GLY A 402 30.71 -3.80 9.63
CA GLY A 402 29.31 -3.71 9.24
C GLY A 402 28.63 -5.06 9.20
N VAL A 403 27.64 -5.21 8.35
CA VAL A 403 26.94 -6.47 8.10
C VAL A 403 27.08 -6.90 6.64
N ILE A 404 27.07 -8.19 6.40
CA ILE A 404 27.11 -8.77 5.05
C ILE A 404 25.76 -8.50 4.37
N ALA A 405 25.75 -7.64 3.37
CA ALA A 405 24.58 -7.31 2.58
C ALA A 405 24.38 -8.26 1.38
N SER A 406 25.49 -8.80 0.84
CA SER A 406 25.48 -9.78 -0.24
C SER A 406 26.61 -10.78 -0.04
N ALA A 407 26.31 -12.06 -0.20
CA ALA A 407 27.26 -13.17 -0.16
C ALA A 407 26.97 -14.09 -1.36
N LYS A 408 27.81 -14.01 -2.39
CA LYS A 408 27.68 -14.82 -3.62
C LYS A 408 28.66 -15.98 -3.67
N ALA A 409 29.52 -16.06 -2.66
CA ALA A 409 30.60 -17.03 -2.57
C ALA A 409 30.12 -18.42 -2.16
N VAL A 410 30.63 -19.46 -2.83
CA VAL A 410 30.41 -20.86 -2.49
C VAL A 410 31.76 -21.54 -2.28
N THR A 411 31.89 -22.33 -1.21
CA THR A 411 33.13 -23.07 -0.91
C THR A 411 33.54 -23.97 -2.07
N GLY A 412 34.80 -23.87 -2.50
CA GLY A 412 35.34 -24.63 -3.62
C GLY A 412 35.09 -24.04 -5.00
N GLN A 413 34.34 -22.94 -5.11
CA GLN A 413 34.16 -22.18 -6.34
C GLN A 413 35.51 -21.70 -6.88
N VAL A 414 35.68 -21.70 -8.20
CA VAL A 414 36.77 -21.00 -8.87
C VAL A 414 36.31 -19.59 -9.16
N VAL A 415 37.06 -18.61 -8.69
CA VAL A 415 36.73 -17.18 -8.81
C VAL A 415 37.75 -16.45 -9.69
N GLU A 416 37.28 -15.44 -10.38
CA GLU A 416 38.10 -14.57 -11.21
C GLU A 416 38.48 -13.28 -10.46
N PRO A 417 39.59 -12.60 -10.84
CA PRO A 417 39.92 -11.30 -10.29
C PRO A 417 38.80 -10.29 -10.48
N ARG A 418 38.57 -9.44 -9.46
CA ARG A 418 37.53 -8.39 -9.44
C ARG A 418 36.09 -8.90 -9.32
N GLU A 419 35.85 -10.19 -9.22
CA GLU A 419 34.51 -10.72 -8.91
C GLU A 419 34.08 -10.26 -7.50
N VAL A 420 32.88 -9.67 -7.37
CA VAL A 420 32.36 -9.26 -6.05
C VAL A 420 31.80 -10.47 -5.33
N LEU A 421 32.50 -10.93 -4.31
CA LEU A 421 32.12 -12.10 -3.52
C LEU A 421 31.26 -11.73 -2.32
N PHE A 422 31.62 -10.63 -1.65
CA PHE A 422 30.86 -10.12 -0.50
C PHE A 422 30.69 -8.60 -0.62
N GLU A 423 29.52 -8.11 -0.22
CA GLU A 423 29.28 -6.69 0.02
C GLU A 423 28.98 -6.47 1.49
N ILE A 424 29.67 -5.51 2.10
CA ILE A 424 29.55 -5.15 3.50
C ILE A 424 29.00 -3.74 3.58
N ILE A 425 27.98 -3.54 4.39
CA ILE A 425 27.36 -2.23 4.62
C ILE A 425 27.32 -1.93 6.11
N ASP A 426 27.39 -0.65 6.44
CA ASP A 426 27.06 -0.16 7.78
C ASP A 426 25.58 0.29 7.75
N PRO A 427 24.65 -0.45 8.41
CA PRO A 427 23.24 -0.10 8.41
C PRO A 427 22.96 1.22 9.12
N GLY A 428 23.86 1.72 9.94
CA GLY A 428 23.76 3.03 10.60
C GLY A 428 24.17 4.20 9.70
N ARG A 429 24.71 3.95 8.51
CA ARG A 429 25.25 4.97 7.61
C ARG A 429 24.72 4.84 6.18
N LEU A 430 23.41 4.63 6.07
CA LEU A 430 22.74 4.60 4.78
C LEU A 430 22.53 6.02 4.23
N GLN A 431 22.54 6.12 2.92
CA GLN A 431 22.25 7.32 2.15
C GLN A 431 20.98 7.10 1.34
N VAL A 432 20.31 8.19 0.99
CA VAL A 432 19.13 8.18 0.11
C VAL A 432 19.43 9.12 -1.05
N GLN A 433 19.46 8.58 -2.24
CA GLN A 433 19.64 9.36 -3.46
C GLN A 433 18.28 9.59 -4.10
N ALA A 434 17.84 10.85 -4.14
CA ALA A 434 16.60 11.26 -4.75
C ALA A 434 16.86 11.93 -6.11
N SER A 435 15.86 11.88 -7.00
CA SER A 435 15.90 12.49 -8.32
C SER A 435 15.02 13.74 -8.34
N ALA A 436 15.60 14.92 -8.60
CA ALA A 436 14.90 16.17 -8.74
C ALA A 436 14.93 16.68 -10.17
N PHE A 437 13.78 17.13 -10.68
CA PHE A 437 13.69 17.71 -12.02
C PHE A 437 13.83 19.23 -12.02
N ASP A 438 13.75 19.86 -10.83
CA ASP A 438 13.95 21.29 -10.66
C ASP A 438 15.35 21.58 -10.12
N ALA A 439 16.15 22.28 -10.93
CA ALA A 439 17.50 22.67 -10.57
C ALA A 439 17.57 23.72 -9.44
N ALA A 440 16.49 24.44 -9.15
CA ALA A 440 16.43 25.41 -8.08
C ALA A 440 16.11 24.77 -6.71
N LEU A 441 15.62 23.54 -6.71
CA LEU A 441 15.19 22.85 -5.48
C LEU A 441 16.30 22.75 -4.41
N PRO A 442 17.57 22.43 -4.71
CA PRO A 442 18.62 22.28 -3.69
C PRO A 442 18.80 23.50 -2.81
N ALA A 443 18.69 24.71 -3.39
CA ALA A 443 18.82 25.97 -2.66
C ALA A 443 17.64 26.24 -1.71
N ASN A 444 16.49 25.63 -1.98
CA ASN A 444 15.23 25.85 -1.27
C ASN A 444 14.92 24.75 -0.23
N ILE A 445 15.72 23.70 -0.11
CA ILE A 445 15.49 22.65 0.87
C ILE A 445 15.63 23.20 2.29
N ALA A 446 14.60 23.01 3.10
CA ALA A 446 14.58 23.30 4.52
C ALA A 446 14.78 22.04 5.35
N SER A 447 14.04 20.98 5.05
CA SER A 447 14.14 19.66 5.68
C SER A 447 13.70 18.57 4.71
N ALA A 448 14.03 17.34 5.04
CA ALA A 448 13.59 16.17 4.26
C ALA A 448 13.30 14.99 5.20
N SER A 449 12.39 14.13 4.77
CA SER A 449 12.09 12.89 5.47
C SER A 449 11.74 11.78 4.49
N VAL A 450 11.94 10.53 4.90
CA VAL A 450 11.48 9.35 4.17
C VAL A 450 10.41 8.64 4.99
N VAL A 451 9.34 8.25 4.30
CA VAL A 451 8.23 7.51 4.88
C VAL A 451 8.39 6.04 4.53
N THR A 452 8.51 5.18 5.52
CA THR A 452 8.56 3.72 5.34
C THR A 452 7.57 3.07 6.29
N GLY A 453 6.39 2.73 5.76
CA GLY A 453 5.28 2.24 6.58
C GLY A 453 4.87 3.27 7.64
N PRO A 454 4.80 2.88 8.93
CA PRO A 454 4.43 3.80 10.01
C PRO A 454 5.61 4.66 10.52
N VAL A 455 6.83 4.43 10.00
CA VAL A 455 8.05 5.10 10.48
C VAL A 455 8.40 6.26 9.58
N ASN A 456 8.55 7.44 10.18
CA ASN A 456 9.06 8.64 9.53
C ASN A 456 10.52 8.85 9.95
N VAL A 457 11.41 8.89 8.97
CA VAL A 457 12.84 9.04 9.17
C VAL A 457 13.29 10.39 8.67
N ALA A 458 13.81 11.21 9.56
CA ALA A 458 14.41 12.49 9.20
C ALA A 458 15.67 12.28 8.36
N LEU A 459 15.81 13.08 7.30
CA LEU A 459 16.96 13.09 6.42
C LEU A 459 17.69 14.43 6.51
N THR A 460 19.03 14.36 6.49
CA THR A 460 19.88 15.54 6.30
C THR A 460 20.27 15.66 4.84
N PHE A 461 20.00 16.79 4.22
CA PHE A 461 20.50 17.09 2.88
C PHE A 461 22.02 17.23 2.91
N VAL A 462 22.70 16.44 2.09
CA VAL A 462 24.18 16.44 1.99
C VAL A 462 24.63 17.32 0.83
N GLY A 463 23.94 17.26 -0.31
CA GLY A 463 24.28 18.02 -1.50
C GLY A 463 23.56 17.53 -2.74
N ALA A 464 23.75 18.28 -3.83
CA ALA A 464 23.23 17.93 -5.14
C ALA A 464 24.40 17.61 -6.08
N GLY A 465 24.20 16.65 -6.98
CA GLY A 465 25.16 16.39 -8.04
C GLY A 465 25.17 17.55 -9.05
N ALA A 466 26.31 17.76 -9.70
CA ALA A 466 26.45 18.74 -10.78
C ALA A 466 26.14 18.16 -12.17
N VAL A 467 25.91 16.84 -12.25
CA VAL A 467 25.65 16.11 -13.50
C VAL A 467 24.27 15.49 -13.42
N LEU A 468 23.45 15.72 -14.44
CA LEU A 468 22.14 15.09 -14.56
C LEU A 468 22.30 13.58 -14.81
N GLN A 469 21.53 12.80 -14.08
CA GLN A 469 21.37 11.36 -14.27
C GLN A 469 19.96 11.11 -14.79
N GLU A 470 19.84 10.51 -15.96
CA GLU A 470 18.52 10.26 -16.61
C GLU A 470 17.63 11.51 -16.72
N GLY A 471 18.24 12.69 -16.90
CA GLY A 471 17.51 13.97 -17.00
C GLY A 471 17.11 14.59 -15.67
N ALA A 472 17.44 13.98 -14.55
CA ALA A 472 17.17 14.50 -13.20
C ALA A 472 18.47 14.87 -12.47
N LEU A 473 18.39 15.84 -11.59
CA LEU A 473 19.47 16.23 -10.69
C LEU A 473 19.48 15.27 -9.49
N PRO A 474 20.57 14.52 -9.24
CA PRO A 474 20.65 13.65 -8.08
C PRO A 474 20.86 14.48 -6.81
N LEU A 475 20.00 14.26 -5.83
CA LEU A 475 20.07 14.85 -4.50
C LEU A 475 20.47 13.76 -3.50
N LEU A 476 21.49 14.04 -2.70
CA LEU A 476 21.98 13.11 -1.70
C LEU A 476 21.52 13.53 -0.31
N PHE A 477 20.92 12.58 0.38
CA PHE A 477 20.48 12.73 1.77
C PHE A 477 21.14 11.65 2.63
N ARG A 478 21.34 11.96 3.91
CA ARG A 478 21.78 11.02 4.94
C ARG A 478 20.67 10.80 5.95
N ALA A 479 20.38 9.55 6.27
CA ALA A 479 19.42 9.22 7.31
C ALA A 479 19.94 9.63 8.69
N GLN A 480 19.11 10.26 9.50
CA GLN A 480 19.41 10.62 10.88
C GLN A 480 18.92 9.53 11.83
N GLY A 481 19.75 9.14 12.79
CA GLY A 481 19.38 8.14 13.79
C GLY A 481 19.73 6.72 13.36
N ALA A 482 20.85 6.25 13.86
CA ALA A 482 21.57 5.05 13.44
C ALA A 482 20.93 3.71 13.87
N SER A 483 19.82 3.70 14.60
CA SER A 483 19.29 2.46 15.16
C SER A 483 18.02 2.03 14.45
N ALA A 484 18.18 1.02 13.59
CA ALA A 484 17.10 0.20 13.02
C ALA A 484 16.13 0.91 12.07
N LEU A 485 16.67 1.57 11.05
CA LEU A 485 15.85 1.83 9.88
C LEU A 485 15.63 0.51 9.15
N PRO A 486 14.39 0.10 8.90
CA PRO A 486 14.11 -1.08 8.07
C PRO A 486 14.31 -0.73 6.59
N LEU A 487 15.45 -0.08 6.26
CA LEU A 487 15.81 0.30 4.90
C LEU A 487 16.88 -0.66 4.38
N ALA A 488 16.62 -1.22 3.21
CA ALA A 488 17.59 -2.04 2.49
C ALA A 488 18.24 -1.23 1.36
N VAL A 489 19.54 -1.43 1.14
CA VAL A 489 20.22 -0.87 -0.03
C VAL A 489 19.56 -1.36 -1.32
N GLY A 490 19.29 -0.45 -2.25
CA GLY A 490 18.53 -0.71 -3.48
C GLY A 490 17.01 -0.55 -3.33
N GLN A 491 16.50 -0.32 -2.12
CA GLN A 491 15.07 -0.09 -1.90
C GLN A 491 14.65 1.26 -2.48
N SER A 492 13.57 1.24 -3.28
CA SER A 492 12.90 2.46 -3.74
C SER A 492 12.04 3.03 -2.62
N VAL A 493 12.20 4.32 -2.36
CA VAL A 493 11.49 5.05 -1.31
C VAL A 493 11.00 6.39 -1.84
N LYS A 494 10.03 6.99 -1.14
CA LYS A 494 9.60 8.37 -1.40
C LYS A 494 10.21 9.29 -0.35
N VAL A 495 10.87 10.34 -0.81
CA VAL A 495 11.38 11.41 0.05
C VAL A 495 10.44 12.60 -0.02
N VAL A 496 9.95 13.04 1.12
CA VAL A 496 9.19 14.29 1.26
C VAL A 496 10.18 15.38 1.63
N VAL A 497 10.34 16.33 0.71
CA VAL A 497 11.20 17.51 0.90
C VAL A 497 10.34 18.71 1.25
N GLN A 498 10.61 19.34 2.37
CA GLN A 498 10.01 20.63 2.74
C GLN A 498 10.90 21.75 2.23
N THR A 499 10.28 22.70 1.54
CA THR A 499 10.98 23.87 1.04
C THR A 499 10.86 25.05 2.03
N ARG A 500 11.67 26.09 1.81
CA ARG A 500 11.56 27.35 2.56
C ARG A 500 10.36 28.21 2.14
N GLN A 501 9.71 27.84 1.02
CA GLN A 501 8.49 28.51 0.58
C GLN A 501 7.33 28.11 1.47
N LEU A 502 6.52 29.09 1.85
CA LEU A 502 5.35 28.89 2.69
C LEU A 502 4.07 28.95 1.85
N ILE A 503 3.15 28.06 2.12
CA ILE A 503 1.80 28.03 1.54
C ILE A 503 0.78 28.07 2.68
N GLN A 504 -0.39 28.62 2.41
CA GLN A 504 -1.50 28.58 3.36
C GLN A 504 -2.18 27.22 3.29
N GLY A 505 -2.39 26.59 4.43
CA GLY A 505 -3.05 25.29 4.50
C GLY A 505 -3.45 24.93 5.93
N VAL A 506 -4.24 23.88 6.05
CA VAL A 506 -4.66 23.28 7.33
C VAL A 506 -3.83 22.02 7.57
N GLY A 507 -3.02 22.01 8.62
CA GLY A 507 -2.25 20.83 9.02
C GLY A 507 -3.12 19.83 9.75
N VAL A 508 -3.21 18.59 9.24
CA VAL A 508 -3.97 17.51 9.88
C VAL A 508 -3.19 16.19 9.81
N PRO A 509 -3.44 15.22 10.72
CA PRO A 509 -2.86 13.89 10.61
C PRO A 509 -3.20 13.22 9.26
N ALA A 510 -2.28 12.48 8.66
CA ALA A 510 -2.51 11.80 7.39
C ALA A 510 -3.68 10.80 7.44
N ALA A 511 -3.95 10.20 8.61
CA ALA A 511 -5.09 9.30 8.86
C ALA A 511 -6.46 9.98 8.73
N THR A 512 -6.51 11.32 8.69
CA THR A 512 -7.72 12.12 8.44
C THR A 512 -8.22 11.97 7.00
N ILE A 513 -7.30 11.75 6.06
CA ILE A 513 -7.62 11.62 4.65
C ILE A 513 -8.18 10.21 4.37
N VAL A 514 -9.37 10.17 3.82
CA VAL A 514 -10.01 8.93 3.39
C VAL A 514 -10.41 9.02 1.92
N LYS A 515 -10.63 7.89 1.28
CA LYS A 515 -11.04 7.84 -0.13
C LYS A 515 -12.55 7.71 -0.28
N THR A 516 -13.12 8.44 -1.22
CA THR A 516 -14.49 8.21 -1.68
C THR A 516 -14.58 6.90 -2.49
N PRO A 517 -15.78 6.37 -2.74
CA PRO A 517 -15.97 5.25 -3.68
C PRO A 517 -15.42 5.54 -5.10
N SER A 518 -15.38 6.82 -5.52
CA SER A 518 -14.78 7.28 -6.77
C SER A 518 -13.26 7.53 -6.68
N ASN A 519 -12.60 7.06 -5.61
CA ASN A 519 -11.16 7.19 -5.36
C ASN A 519 -10.65 8.65 -5.21
N GLN A 520 -11.52 9.60 -4.89
CA GLN A 520 -11.14 10.98 -4.58
C GLN A 520 -10.75 11.11 -3.11
N ASP A 521 -9.80 11.99 -2.82
CA ASP A 521 -9.39 12.29 -1.45
C ASP A 521 -10.43 13.19 -0.77
N MET A 522 -10.84 12.80 0.43
CA MET A 522 -11.80 13.55 1.22
C MET A 522 -11.48 13.49 2.71
N VAL A 523 -12.07 14.42 3.44
CA VAL A 523 -12.13 14.44 4.91
C VAL A 523 -13.58 14.46 5.36
N TRP A 524 -13.82 14.03 6.59
CA TRP A 524 -15.10 14.20 7.25
C TRP A 524 -15.10 15.48 8.05
N VAL A 525 -16.09 16.34 7.82
CA VAL A 525 -16.33 17.55 8.60
C VAL A 525 -17.53 17.34 9.50
N HIS A 526 -17.36 17.56 10.78
CA HIS A 526 -18.41 17.50 11.79
C HIS A 526 -19.25 18.79 11.73
N THR A 527 -20.36 18.73 10.98
CA THR A 527 -21.19 19.91 10.68
C THR A 527 -22.34 20.13 11.67
N GLY A 528 -22.65 19.12 12.46
CA GLY A 528 -23.66 19.19 13.53
C GLY A 528 -23.43 18.10 14.55
N PRO A 529 -24.08 18.14 15.72
CA PRO A 529 -23.80 17.24 16.86
C PRO A 529 -23.79 15.76 16.54
N GLU A 530 -24.56 15.32 15.53
CA GLU A 530 -24.63 13.95 15.06
C GLU A 530 -24.49 13.86 13.52
N ALA A 531 -24.03 14.95 12.87
CA ALA A 531 -23.93 15.06 11.43
C ALA A 531 -22.49 15.23 10.97
N PHE A 532 -22.09 14.40 10.01
CA PHE A 532 -20.76 14.42 9.40
C PHE A 532 -20.92 14.54 7.88
N THR A 533 -20.29 15.54 7.29
CA THR A 533 -20.37 15.80 5.85
C THR A 533 -19.04 15.45 5.19
N PRO A 534 -19.02 14.65 4.12
CA PRO A 534 -17.82 14.38 3.36
C PRO A 534 -17.43 15.63 2.57
N ARG A 535 -16.16 15.99 2.56
CA ARG A 535 -15.64 17.10 1.80
C ARG A 535 -14.40 16.69 1.03
N THR A 536 -14.45 16.80 -0.30
CA THR A 536 -13.29 16.56 -1.16
C THR A 536 -12.23 17.61 -0.88
N VAL A 537 -10.98 17.18 -0.78
CA VAL A 537 -9.85 18.05 -0.44
C VAL A 537 -8.68 17.82 -1.37
N ARG A 538 -7.82 18.85 -1.47
CA ARG A 538 -6.47 18.71 -2.01
C ARG A 538 -5.48 18.86 -0.88
N PHE A 539 -4.51 17.97 -0.84
CA PHE A 539 -3.51 18.01 0.21
C PHE A 539 -2.11 17.72 -0.33
N MET A 540 -1.11 18.08 0.44
CA MET A 540 0.30 17.71 0.24
C MET A 540 0.84 17.10 1.52
N ALA A 541 1.69 16.09 1.42
CA ALA A 541 2.35 15.52 2.58
C ALA A 541 3.28 16.56 3.20
N LEU A 542 3.18 16.84 4.50
CA LEU A 542 4.15 17.68 5.23
C LEU A 542 5.32 16.85 5.72
N ASP A 543 4.99 15.66 6.19
CA ASP A 543 5.93 14.63 6.63
C ASP A 543 5.25 13.25 6.56
N GLY A 544 5.83 12.23 7.19
CA GLY A 544 5.25 10.87 7.18
C GLY A 544 3.95 10.69 7.94
N SER A 545 3.57 11.65 8.78
CA SER A 545 2.42 11.54 9.70
C SER A 545 1.38 12.63 9.52
N THR A 546 1.78 13.76 8.94
CA THR A 546 0.94 14.96 8.77
C THR A 546 0.83 15.38 7.31
N VAL A 547 -0.30 15.98 6.97
CA VAL A 547 -0.57 16.53 5.64
C VAL A 547 -1.04 17.97 5.76
N SER A 548 -0.75 18.79 4.76
CA SER A 548 -1.29 20.13 4.59
C SER A 548 -2.46 20.08 3.63
N VAL A 549 -3.66 20.34 4.10
CA VAL A 549 -4.84 20.52 3.23
C VAL A 549 -4.83 21.95 2.71
N THR A 550 -4.64 22.09 1.40
CA THR A 550 -4.50 23.40 0.73
C THR A 550 -5.81 23.89 0.14
N ASP A 551 -6.78 23.00 -0.08
CA ASP A 551 -8.08 23.33 -0.66
C ASP A 551 -9.17 22.39 -0.11
N GLY A 552 -10.41 22.90 -0.01
CA GLY A 552 -11.58 22.13 0.42
C GLY A 552 -11.97 22.35 1.89
N LEU A 553 -11.14 22.93 2.74
CA LEU A 553 -11.45 23.28 4.13
C LEU A 553 -11.58 24.79 4.33
N LYS A 554 -12.46 25.17 5.24
CA LYS A 554 -12.64 26.56 5.69
C LYS A 554 -12.14 26.70 7.12
N PRO A 555 -11.64 27.89 7.51
CA PRO A 555 -11.33 28.17 8.92
C PRO A 555 -12.55 27.90 9.80
N GLY A 556 -12.33 27.22 10.93
CA GLY A 556 -13.40 26.85 11.85
C GLY A 556 -14.13 25.53 11.52
N ASP A 557 -13.84 24.89 10.38
CA ASP A 557 -14.35 23.52 10.12
C ASP A 557 -13.83 22.53 11.18
N ARG A 558 -14.70 21.69 11.72
CA ARG A 558 -14.32 20.63 12.66
C ARG A 558 -13.97 19.36 11.89
N VAL A 559 -12.70 19.12 11.66
CA VAL A 559 -12.22 18.01 10.85
C VAL A 559 -12.03 16.77 11.71
N VAL A 560 -12.59 15.63 11.28
CA VAL A 560 -12.46 14.35 11.99
C VAL A 560 -11.04 13.80 11.81
N THR A 561 -10.28 13.72 12.89
CA THR A 561 -8.89 13.24 12.90
C THR A 561 -8.74 11.81 13.41
N GLN A 562 -9.69 11.33 14.21
CA GLN A 562 -9.76 9.94 14.67
C GLN A 562 -11.12 9.36 14.35
N GLY A 563 -11.17 8.10 13.95
CA GLY A 563 -12.40 7.42 13.55
C GLY A 563 -12.85 7.68 12.10
N ALA A 564 -12.12 8.49 11.30
CA ALA A 564 -12.50 8.85 9.94
C ALA A 564 -12.69 7.63 9.01
N ALA A 565 -11.82 6.63 9.11
CA ALA A 565 -11.92 5.41 8.31
C ALA A 565 -13.15 4.56 8.69
N LEU A 566 -13.50 4.51 9.97
CA LEU A 566 -14.69 3.79 10.46
C LEU A 566 -15.97 4.53 10.06
N LEU A 567 -15.97 5.86 10.17
CA LEU A 567 -17.06 6.71 9.69
C LEU A 567 -17.33 6.50 8.20
N ASN A 568 -16.28 6.28 7.41
CA ASN A 568 -16.40 6.02 5.97
C ASN A 568 -17.08 4.68 5.64
N GLN A 569 -17.14 3.73 6.58
CA GLN A 569 -17.78 2.43 6.43
C GLN A 569 -19.30 2.44 6.75
N VAL A 570 -19.82 3.50 7.32
CA VAL A 570 -21.26 3.65 7.59
C VAL A 570 -22.03 3.64 6.27
N ARG A 571 -23.03 2.78 6.16
CA ARG A 571 -23.90 2.57 5.00
C ARG A 571 -25.26 3.22 5.16
#